data_7e3cf2ef02609669db583d555ff1ee9a
#
_entry.id   7e3cf2ef02609669db583d555ff1ee9a
#
_cell.length_a   1.000
_cell.length_b   1.000
_cell.length_c   1.000
_cell.angle_alpha   90.00
_cell.angle_beta   90.00
_cell.angle_gamma   90.00
#
_symmetry.space_group_name_H-M   'P 1'
#
loop_
_entity.id
_entity.type
_entity.pdbx_description
1 polymer ?
#
loop_
_entity_poly.entity_id
_entity_poly.type
_entity_poly.pdbx_seq_one_letter_code
_entity_poly.pdbx_strand_id
1 'polypeptide(L)'
;MACHFARWVAAEPEPDTHRLPPNVLLSARSLSEKQRKRFLSGRVLLAEMMFYLYGITELPAIITLPSGRPSFESQNLPDFSLAYAGTTVGVMLSSEGKVGLDLEVIHARSALINSQQQAQLSAVEQTWIALQSDPVESALQLWCIRQSMLKLSGLTEHGEKSLSLNPASGRLRSAITPEAQVMSDIDGSLTWACAHSPAIARLLCWRYSPESGFTRTQTLSIQQQPHSPHFMKFTSLPPAK
;
A
#
# COMPACT_ATOMS: atom_id res chain seq x y z
N MET A 1 -13.18 -5.09 -13.43
CA MET A 1 -12.67 -5.10 -12.06
C MET A 1 -11.45 -4.21 -12.00
N ALA A 2 -11.47 -3.19 -11.17
CA ALA A 2 -10.37 -2.24 -11.02
C ALA A 2 -10.14 -1.91 -9.54
N CYS A 3 -8.87 -1.86 -9.16
CA CYS A 3 -8.43 -1.33 -7.89
C CYS A 3 -7.75 0.02 -8.11
N HIS A 4 -7.81 0.91 -7.14
CA HIS A 4 -7.30 2.26 -7.22
C HIS A 4 -6.19 2.45 -6.18
N PHE A 5 -5.05 2.93 -6.63
CA PHE A 5 -3.94 3.37 -5.78
C PHE A 5 -3.69 4.85 -6.02
N ALA A 6 -3.88 5.67 -5.00
CA ALA A 6 -3.57 7.09 -5.05
C ALA A 6 -2.42 7.43 -4.10
N ARG A 7 -1.60 8.40 -4.51
CA ARG A 7 -0.55 8.97 -3.68
C ARG A 7 -0.58 10.49 -3.73
N TRP A 8 -0.17 11.08 -2.60
CA TRP A 8 -0.05 12.51 -2.40
C TRP A 8 1.22 12.83 -1.63
N VAL A 9 2.00 13.79 -2.12
CA VAL A 9 3.11 14.37 -1.35
C VAL A 9 2.51 15.48 -0.50
N ALA A 10 2.20 15.17 0.75
CA ALA A 10 1.58 16.08 1.71
C ALA A 10 2.63 17.05 2.30
N ALA A 11 3.24 17.86 1.42
CA ALA A 11 4.04 19.01 1.81
C ALA A 11 3.13 20.10 2.43
N GLU A 12 3.62 21.29 2.68
CA GLU A 12 2.77 22.41 3.06
C GLU A 12 1.91 22.90 1.88
N PRO A 13 0.71 23.44 2.12
CA PRO A 13 0.04 23.76 3.39
C PRO A 13 -0.64 22.57 4.09
N GLU A 14 -1.27 22.83 5.26
CA GLU A 14 -2.07 21.82 5.96
C GLU A 14 -3.17 21.27 5.03
N PRO A 15 -3.50 19.98 5.17
CA PRO A 15 -4.54 19.37 4.34
C PRO A 15 -5.91 20.01 4.61
N ASP A 16 -6.68 20.28 3.57
CA ASP A 16 -8.06 20.70 3.70
C ASP A 16 -8.91 19.57 4.29
N THR A 17 -9.50 19.83 5.44
CA THR A 17 -10.23 18.83 6.23
C THR A 17 -11.74 18.90 6.09
N HIS A 18 -12.28 19.66 5.13
CA HIS A 18 -13.72 19.90 4.98
C HIS A 18 -14.57 18.61 4.81
N ARG A 19 -13.98 17.50 4.33
CA ARG A 19 -14.64 16.19 4.21
C ARG A 19 -14.43 15.27 5.41
N LEU A 20 -13.75 15.73 6.45
CA LEU A 20 -13.51 14.91 7.62
C LEU A 20 -14.56 15.18 8.68
N PRO A 21 -15.19 14.13 9.26
CA PRO A 21 -16.16 14.30 10.32
C PRO A 21 -15.49 14.82 11.62
N PRO A 22 -16.24 15.52 12.49
CA PRO A 22 -15.70 16.17 13.69
C PRO A 22 -14.95 15.22 14.63
N ASN A 23 -15.37 13.97 14.75
CA ASN A 23 -14.73 12.97 15.60
C ASN A 23 -13.29 12.64 15.12
N VAL A 24 -13.03 12.63 13.82
CA VAL A 24 -11.67 12.46 13.26
C VAL A 24 -10.79 13.64 13.62
N LEU A 25 -11.31 14.86 13.53
CA LEU A 25 -10.59 16.08 13.90
C LEU A 25 -10.29 16.12 15.40
N LEU A 26 -11.23 15.68 16.25
CA LEU A 26 -11.03 15.57 17.69
C LEU A 26 -9.95 14.54 18.03
N SER A 27 -9.97 13.38 17.39
CA SER A 27 -8.95 12.32 17.57
C SER A 27 -7.55 12.81 17.20
N ALA A 28 -7.44 13.71 16.23
CA ALA A 28 -6.16 14.26 15.79
C ALA A 28 -5.54 15.23 16.81
N ARG A 29 -6.33 15.83 17.72
CA ARG A 29 -5.84 16.85 18.69
C ARG A 29 -4.85 16.29 19.71
N SER A 30 -4.97 15.01 20.07
CA SER A 30 -4.07 14.36 21.03
C SER A 30 -2.73 13.92 20.42
N LEU A 31 -2.57 14.02 19.11
CA LEU A 31 -1.37 13.60 18.40
C LEU A 31 -0.33 14.73 18.38
N SER A 32 0.96 14.36 18.39
CA SER A 32 2.03 15.31 18.08
C SER A 32 1.84 15.92 16.68
N GLU A 33 2.39 17.10 16.43
CA GLU A 33 2.23 17.82 15.16
C GLU A 33 2.53 16.93 13.94
N LYS A 34 3.67 16.23 13.95
CA LYS A 34 4.08 15.32 12.90
C LYS A 34 3.09 14.15 12.72
N GLN A 35 2.64 13.56 13.81
CA GLN A 35 1.67 12.46 13.78
C GLN A 35 0.30 12.96 13.31
N ARG A 36 -0.14 14.15 13.78
CA ARG A 36 -1.39 14.79 13.37
C ARG A 36 -1.42 15.06 11.88
N LYS A 37 -0.36 15.69 11.34
CA LYS A 37 -0.25 15.95 9.90
C LYS A 37 -0.37 14.65 9.10
N ARG A 38 0.39 13.63 9.46
CA ARG A 38 0.35 12.31 8.81
C ARG A 38 -1.03 11.66 8.90
N PHE A 39 -1.65 11.69 10.10
CA PHE A 39 -2.98 11.13 10.33
C PHE A 39 -4.05 11.82 9.48
N LEU A 40 -4.08 13.15 9.48
CA LEU A 40 -5.05 13.93 8.72
C LEU A 40 -4.85 13.78 7.22
N SER A 41 -3.62 13.86 6.72
CA SER A 41 -3.34 13.68 5.28
C SER A 41 -3.82 12.35 4.75
N GLY A 42 -3.66 11.25 5.51
CA GLY A 42 -4.18 9.93 5.11
C GLY A 42 -5.69 9.90 5.00
N ARG A 43 -6.38 10.53 5.95
CA ARG A 43 -7.86 10.58 5.98
C ARG A 43 -8.41 11.52 4.91
N VAL A 44 -7.75 12.64 4.67
CA VAL A 44 -8.11 13.56 3.57
C VAL A 44 -7.97 12.85 2.23
N LEU A 45 -6.84 12.21 1.94
CA LEU A 45 -6.67 11.49 0.68
C LEU A 45 -7.73 10.39 0.51
N LEU A 46 -8.06 9.64 1.58
CA LEU A 46 -9.11 8.64 1.55
C LEU A 46 -10.49 9.27 1.31
N ALA A 47 -10.82 10.37 1.98
CA ALA A 47 -12.07 11.10 1.80
C ALA A 47 -12.23 11.63 0.38
N GLU A 48 -11.18 12.21 -0.17
CA GLU A 48 -11.16 12.71 -1.54
C GLU A 48 -11.33 11.59 -2.56
N MET A 49 -10.71 10.40 -2.34
CA MET A 49 -10.93 9.23 -3.19
C MET A 49 -12.37 8.72 -3.11
N MET A 50 -12.96 8.67 -1.91
CA MET A 50 -14.35 8.26 -1.71
C MET A 50 -15.31 9.21 -2.42
N PHE A 51 -15.04 10.50 -2.38
CA PHE A 51 -15.82 11.48 -3.12
C PHE A 51 -15.63 11.34 -4.64
N TYR A 52 -14.40 11.26 -5.11
CA TYR A 52 -14.10 11.19 -6.54
C TYR A 52 -14.65 9.94 -7.22
N LEU A 53 -14.57 8.79 -6.55
CA LEU A 53 -14.95 7.50 -7.14
C LEU A 53 -16.41 7.11 -6.87
N TYR A 54 -16.98 7.54 -5.73
CA TYR A 54 -18.27 7.07 -5.26
C TYR A 54 -19.26 8.20 -4.92
N GLY A 55 -18.86 9.47 -5.02
CA GLY A 55 -19.71 10.61 -4.69
C GLY A 55 -20.00 10.79 -3.19
N ILE A 56 -19.26 10.12 -2.32
CA ILE A 56 -19.43 10.18 -0.86
C ILE A 56 -18.78 11.46 -0.34
N THR A 57 -19.60 12.40 0.14
CA THR A 57 -19.19 13.78 0.45
C THR A 57 -18.41 13.93 1.75
N GLU A 58 -18.62 13.04 2.72
CA GLU A 58 -17.91 13.03 4.01
C GLU A 58 -17.30 11.66 4.24
N LEU A 59 -16.12 11.61 4.86
CA LEU A 59 -15.41 10.35 5.15
C LEU A 59 -16.28 9.47 6.06
N PRO A 60 -16.64 8.25 5.64
CA PRO A 60 -17.41 7.33 6.44
C PRO A 60 -16.68 6.91 7.73
N ALA A 61 -17.43 6.49 8.73
CA ALA A 61 -16.89 6.03 10.01
C ALA A 61 -15.88 4.88 9.80
N ILE A 62 -14.72 5.03 10.43
CA ILE A 62 -13.64 4.04 10.42
C ILE A 62 -13.56 3.40 11.80
N ILE A 63 -13.57 2.08 11.82
CA ILE A 63 -13.35 1.26 13.01
C ILE A 63 -12.00 0.55 12.92
N THR A 64 -11.51 0.10 14.07
CA THR A 64 -10.34 -0.77 14.15
C THR A 64 -10.83 -2.20 14.39
N LEU A 65 -10.53 -3.09 13.46
CA LEU A 65 -10.85 -4.52 13.59
C LEU A 65 -10.03 -5.16 14.73
N PRO A 66 -10.43 -6.34 15.25
CA PRO A 66 -9.66 -7.07 16.26
C PRO A 66 -8.20 -7.34 15.86
N SER A 67 -7.92 -7.43 14.58
CA SER A 67 -6.58 -7.56 14.02
C SER A 67 -5.72 -6.28 14.09
N GLY A 68 -6.29 -5.15 14.53
CA GLY A 68 -5.66 -3.84 14.48
C GLY A 68 -5.79 -3.12 13.13
N ARG A 69 -6.37 -3.77 12.12
CA ARG A 69 -6.55 -3.19 10.78
C ARG A 69 -7.69 -2.18 10.78
N PRO A 70 -7.51 -0.96 10.23
CA PRO A 70 -8.60 -0.03 10.02
C PRO A 70 -9.54 -0.52 8.90
N SER A 71 -10.83 -0.33 9.06
CA SER A 71 -11.88 -0.67 8.10
C SER A 71 -13.02 0.34 8.20
N PHE A 72 -13.79 0.54 7.13
CA PHE A 72 -15.07 1.22 7.27
C PHE A 72 -16.02 0.41 8.15
N GLU A 73 -16.84 1.10 8.96
CA GLU A 73 -17.86 0.46 9.80
C GLU A 73 -18.90 -0.24 8.93
N SER A 74 -19.30 0.37 7.83
CA SER A 74 -20.23 -0.21 6.86
C SER A 74 -19.50 -1.17 5.93
N GLN A 75 -19.93 -2.44 5.93
CA GLN A 75 -19.37 -3.50 5.07
C GLN A 75 -19.71 -3.36 3.59
N ASN A 76 -20.65 -2.48 3.23
CA ASN A 76 -21.02 -2.20 1.84
C ASN A 76 -20.09 -1.19 1.18
N LEU A 77 -19.16 -0.61 1.92
CA LEU A 77 -18.16 0.31 1.40
C LEU A 77 -16.92 -0.45 0.91
N PRO A 78 -16.16 0.16 0.00
CA PRO A 78 -14.90 -0.41 -0.48
C PRO A 78 -13.93 -0.71 0.65
N ASP A 79 -13.13 -1.74 0.49
CA ASP A 79 -12.00 -1.97 1.38
C ASP A 79 -10.87 -1.00 1.07
N PHE A 80 -10.11 -0.58 2.09
CA PHE A 80 -9.01 0.35 1.93
C PHE A 80 -7.76 -0.02 2.73
N SER A 81 -6.64 0.49 2.29
CA SER A 81 -5.37 0.43 3.01
C SER A 81 -4.64 1.76 2.90
N LEU A 82 -4.00 2.16 4.00
CA LEU A 82 -3.23 3.39 4.12
C LEU A 82 -1.74 3.07 4.27
N ALA A 83 -0.89 3.87 3.64
CA ALA A 83 0.55 3.79 3.82
C ALA A 83 1.18 5.19 3.82
N TYR A 84 2.37 5.28 4.42
CA TYR A 84 3.07 6.54 4.61
C TYR A 84 4.58 6.33 4.49
N ALA A 85 5.22 7.15 3.69
CA ALA A 85 6.68 7.16 3.54
C ALA A 85 7.19 8.59 3.43
N GLY A 86 7.96 9.05 4.42
CA GLY A 86 8.35 10.46 4.52
C GLY A 86 7.14 11.40 4.57
N THR A 87 7.06 12.30 3.61
CA THR A 87 5.91 13.21 3.38
C THR A 87 4.87 12.62 2.42
N THR A 88 5.11 11.46 1.85
CA THR A 88 4.17 10.82 0.93
C THR A 88 3.14 10.01 1.68
N VAL A 89 1.89 10.18 1.31
CA VAL A 89 0.73 9.43 1.78
C VAL A 89 0.19 8.62 0.61
N GLY A 90 -0.18 7.37 0.86
CA GLY A 90 -0.85 6.50 -0.10
C GLY A 90 -2.14 5.93 0.43
N VAL A 91 -3.09 5.76 -0.47
CA VAL A 91 -4.37 5.07 -0.24
C VAL A 91 -4.59 4.07 -1.35
N MET A 92 -4.91 2.85 -0.98
CA MET A 92 -5.41 1.84 -1.92
C MET A 92 -6.87 1.53 -1.60
N LEU A 93 -7.70 1.39 -2.62
CA LEU A 93 -9.16 1.27 -2.49
C LEU A 93 -9.71 0.28 -3.51
N SER A 94 -10.59 -0.65 -3.06
CA SER A 94 -11.24 -1.63 -3.93
C SER A 94 -12.63 -1.98 -3.42
N SER A 95 -13.62 -2.02 -4.34
CA SER A 95 -14.95 -2.56 -4.06
C SER A 95 -15.06 -4.08 -4.25
N GLU A 96 -13.98 -4.75 -4.66
CA GLU A 96 -14.02 -6.14 -5.14
C GLU A 96 -13.14 -7.09 -4.36
N GLY A 97 -12.78 -6.72 -3.15
CA GLY A 97 -11.96 -7.56 -2.28
C GLY A 97 -11.09 -6.76 -1.33
N LYS A 98 -10.23 -7.45 -0.64
CA LYS A 98 -9.33 -6.86 0.35
C LYS A 98 -8.09 -6.27 -0.30
N VAL A 99 -7.57 -5.20 0.29
CA VAL A 99 -6.38 -4.50 -0.18
C VAL A 99 -5.34 -4.32 0.93
N GLY A 100 -4.08 -4.28 0.52
CA GLY A 100 -2.97 -3.93 1.40
C GLY A 100 -1.97 -3.06 0.65
N LEU A 101 -1.61 -1.93 1.22
CA LEU A 101 -0.69 -0.96 0.64
C LEU A 101 0.50 -0.75 1.56
N ASP A 102 1.68 -0.76 0.99
CA ASP A 102 2.87 -0.26 1.67
C ASP A 102 3.68 0.70 0.79
N LEU A 103 4.35 1.65 1.44
CA LEU A 103 5.21 2.66 0.83
C LEU A 103 6.50 2.77 1.62
N GLU A 104 7.62 2.89 0.92
CA GLU A 104 8.94 3.09 1.53
C GLU A 104 9.75 4.09 0.72
N VAL A 105 10.59 4.88 1.41
CA VAL A 105 11.55 5.77 0.76
C VAL A 105 12.92 5.10 0.75
N ILE A 106 13.50 4.96 -0.43
CA ILE A 106 14.85 4.43 -0.61
C ILE A 106 15.83 5.37 0.13
N HIS A 107 16.78 4.78 0.82
CA HIS A 107 17.83 5.47 1.60
C HIS A 107 17.34 6.25 2.86
N ALA A 108 16.05 6.21 3.21
CA ALA A 108 15.54 6.90 4.40
C ALA A 108 15.78 6.16 5.72
N ARG A 109 16.33 4.94 5.69
CA ARG A 109 16.44 4.07 6.87
C ARG A 109 17.87 3.89 7.34
N SER A 110 18.03 3.71 8.67
CA SER A 110 19.31 3.38 9.27
C SER A 110 19.77 1.94 8.96
N ALA A 111 21.06 1.69 8.98
CA ALA A 111 21.62 0.34 8.77
C ALA A 111 21.04 -0.71 9.78
N LEU A 112 20.71 -0.29 11.00
CA LEU A 112 20.10 -1.18 12.01
C LEU A 112 18.71 -1.66 11.59
N ILE A 113 17.87 -0.75 11.08
CA ILE A 113 16.53 -1.11 10.59
C ILE A 113 16.65 -2.03 9.38
N ASN A 114 17.57 -1.75 8.47
CA ASN A 114 17.85 -2.61 7.33
C ASN A 114 18.27 -4.03 7.74
N SER A 115 19.11 -4.18 8.76
CA SER A 115 19.54 -5.50 9.24
C SER A 115 18.39 -6.29 9.87
N GLN A 116 17.52 -5.65 10.63
CA GLN A 116 16.33 -6.29 11.21
C GLN A 116 15.33 -6.75 10.13
N GLN A 117 15.17 -5.95 9.07
CA GLN A 117 14.33 -6.31 7.94
C GLN A 117 14.91 -7.50 7.17
N GLN A 118 16.21 -7.49 6.91
CA GLN A 118 16.89 -8.59 6.22
C GLN A 118 16.80 -9.91 6.98
N ALA A 119 16.82 -9.87 8.32
CA ALA A 119 16.65 -11.06 9.15
C ALA A 119 15.27 -11.73 9.00
N GLN A 120 14.27 -11.03 8.48
CA GLN A 120 12.93 -11.57 8.22
C GLN A 120 12.77 -12.14 6.81
N LEU A 121 13.75 -11.93 5.94
CA LEU A 121 13.73 -12.45 4.58
C LEU A 121 14.20 -13.92 4.57
N SER A 122 13.58 -14.74 3.74
CA SER A 122 13.99 -16.13 3.54
C SER A 122 15.34 -16.22 2.83
N ALA A 123 16.00 -17.37 2.93
CA ALA A 123 17.26 -17.64 2.23
C ALA A 123 17.15 -17.44 0.70
N VAL A 124 16.00 -17.81 0.12
CA VAL A 124 15.71 -17.63 -1.32
C VAL A 124 15.68 -16.15 -1.68
N GLU A 125 15.02 -15.33 -0.86
CA GLU A 125 14.94 -13.87 -1.07
C GLU A 125 16.31 -13.21 -0.90
N GLN A 126 17.06 -13.60 0.13
CA GLN A 126 18.41 -13.08 0.37
C GLN A 126 19.37 -13.41 -0.78
N THR A 127 19.33 -14.64 -1.29
CA THR A 127 20.13 -15.06 -2.45
C THR A 127 19.74 -14.25 -3.70
N TRP A 128 18.44 -14.06 -3.95
CA TRP A 128 17.98 -13.27 -5.09
C TRP A 128 18.41 -11.82 -4.98
N ILE A 129 18.29 -11.19 -3.80
CA ILE A 129 18.72 -9.81 -3.53
C ILE A 129 20.22 -9.64 -3.83
N ALA A 130 21.07 -10.58 -3.38
CA ALA A 130 22.50 -10.50 -3.57
C ALA A 130 22.93 -10.53 -5.05
N LEU A 131 22.07 -10.98 -5.94
CA LEU A 131 22.31 -11.05 -7.38
C LEU A 131 21.80 -9.82 -8.15
N GLN A 132 21.13 -8.87 -7.47
CA GLN A 132 20.61 -7.68 -8.13
C GLN A 132 21.66 -6.59 -8.26
N SER A 133 21.46 -5.68 -9.21
CA SER A 133 22.36 -4.51 -9.43
C SER A 133 22.34 -3.54 -8.26
N ASP A 134 21.20 -3.37 -7.59
CA ASP A 134 21.06 -2.64 -6.33
C ASP A 134 20.39 -3.56 -5.28
N PRO A 135 21.21 -4.24 -4.43
CA PRO A 135 20.69 -5.11 -3.39
C PRO A 135 19.89 -4.38 -2.31
N VAL A 136 20.22 -3.12 -2.02
CA VAL A 136 19.51 -2.32 -0.99
C VAL A 136 18.10 -1.98 -1.46
N GLU A 137 17.98 -1.50 -2.68
CA GLU A 137 16.70 -1.19 -3.32
C GLU A 137 15.82 -2.44 -3.42
N SER A 138 16.40 -3.54 -3.90
CA SER A 138 15.70 -4.82 -4.06
C SER A 138 15.21 -5.40 -2.73
N ALA A 139 16.01 -5.30 -1.67
CA ALA A 139 15.63 -5.71 -0.33
C ALA A 139 14.45 -4.88 0.20
N LEU A 140 14.49 -3.56 -0.02
CA LEU A 140 13.43 -2.65 0.39
C LEU A 140 12.13 -2.92 -0.36
N GLN A 141 12.22 -3.21 -1.66
CA GLN A 141 11.05 -3.55 -2.47
C GLN A 141 10.40 -4.86 -2.01
N LEU A 142 11.17 -5.92 -1.73
CA LEU A 142 10.64 -7.16 -1.17
C LEU A 142 10.05 -6.96 0.22
N TRP A 143 10.66 -6.11 1.04
CA TRP A 143 10.09 -5.72 2.33
C TRP A 143 8.73 -5.03 2.15
N CYS A 144 8.63 -4.06 1.26
CA CYS A 144 7.38 -3.35 0.94
C CYS A 144 6.28 -4.34 0.48
N ILE A 145 6.63 -5.32 -0.35
CA ILE A 145 5.73 -6.39 -0.78
C ILE A 145 5.24 -7.21 0.41
N ARG A 146 6.12 -7.61 1.34
CA ARG A 146 5.73 -8.34 2.56
C ARG A 146 4.78 -7.53 3.43
N GLN A 147 5.10 -6.25 3.67
CA GLN A 147 4.26 -5.36 4.48
C GLN A 147 2.88 -5.14 3.85
N SER A 148 2.79 -5.02 2.54
CA SER A 148 1.50 -4.92 1.85
C SER A 148 0.64 -6.18 2.05
N MET A 149 1.26 -7.37 2.03
CA MET A 149 0.58 -8.64 2.30
C MET A 149 0.13 -8.77 3.76
N LEU A 150 0.93 -8.31 4.71
CA LEU A 150 0.54 -8.29 6.14
C LEU A 150 -0.67 -7.38 6.37
N LYS A 151 -0.67 -6.20 5.77
CA LYS A 151 -1.80 -5.26 5.83
C LYS A 151 -3.06 -5.85 5.18
N LEU A 152 -2.91 -6.55 4.06
CA LEU A 152 -4.00 -7.25 3.38
C LEU A 152 -4.64 -8.30 4.28
N SER A 153 -3.83 -9.16 4.92
CA SER A 153 -4.29 -10.25 5.78
C SER A 153 -4.72 -9.79 7.18
N GLY A 154 -4.44 -8.54 7.54
CA GLY A 154 -4.74 -8.00 8.88
C GLY A 154 -3.82 -8.56 9.97
N LEU A 155 -2.66 -9.06 9.61
CA LEU A 155 -1.67 -9.54 10.56
C LEU A 155 -0.81 -8.39 11.09
N THR A 156 -0.37 -8.52 12.33
CA THR A 156 0.57 -7.60 12.97
C THR A 156 2.03 -7.97 12.67
N GLU A 157 2.97 -7.21 13.23
CA GLU A 157 4.42 -7.29 13.00
C GLU A 157 5.08 -8.67 13.18
N HIS A 158 4.45 -9.58 13.89
CA HIS A 158 4.98 -10.94 14.09
C HIS A 158 4.86 -11.80 12.84
N GLY A 159 4.29 -11.26 11.79
CA GLY A 159 4.34 -11.73 10.44
C GLY A 159 3.65 -13.06 10.20
N GLU A 160 3.34 -13.29 8.98
CA GLU A 160 2.92 -14.58 8.50
C GLU A 160 4.17 -15.43 8.25
N LYS A 161 4.50 -16.36 9.16
CA LYS A 161 5.59 -17.32 8.94
C LYS A 161 5.39 -18.17 7.69
N SER A 162 4.14 -18.28 7.23
CA SER A 162 3.76 -19.01 6.03
C SER A 162 3.88 -18.19 4.74
N LEU A 163 4.12 -16.86 4.82
CA LEU A 163 4.31 -16.03 3.64
C LEU A 163 5.69 -16.31 3.02
N SER A 164 5.67 -16.91 1.86
CA SER A 164 6.87 -17.22 1.08
C SER A 164 6.81 -16.49 -0.26
N LEU A 165 7.86 -15.76 -0.58
CA LEU A 165 8.06 -15.08 -1.87
C LEU A 165 9.16 -15.79 -2.66
N ASN A 166 8.93 -15.97 -3.94
CA ASN A 166 9.96 -16.39 -4.90
C ASN A 166 10.10 -15.30 -5.97
N PRO A 167 11.04 -14.36 -5.79
CA PRO A 167 11.19 -13.21 -6.68
C PRO A 167 11.57 -13.60 -8.12
N ALA A 168 12.35 -14.67 -8.29
CA ALA A 168 12.77 -15.13 -9.62
C ALA A 168 11.60 -15.61 -10.48
N SER A 169 10.54 -16.14 -9.87
CA SER A 169 9.37 -16.67 -10.57
C SER A 169 8.11 -15.82 -10.43
N GLY A 170 8.14 -14.73 -9.65
CA GLY A 170 6.95 -13.93 -9.32
C GLY A 170 5.88 -14.73 -8.58
N ARG A 171 6.29 -15.74 -7.78
CA ARG A 171 5.35 -16.59 -7.04
C ARG A 171 5.31 -16.19 -5.58
N LEU A 172 4.10 -16.20 -5.03
CA LEU A 172 3.89 -16.07 -3.58
C LEU A 172 3.02 -17.22 -3.06
N ARG A 173 3.18 -17.52 -1.78
CA ARG A 173 2.30 -18.42 -1.02
C ARG A 173 1.98 -17.77 0.31
N SER A 174 0.71 -17.80 0.67
CA SER A 174 0.20 -17.36 1.96
C SER A 174 -0.85 -18.36 2.42
N ALA A 175 -0.75 -18.83 3.66
CA ALA A 175 -1.76 -19.74 4.23
C ALA A 175 -3.04 -18.98 4.60
N ILE A 176 -2.92 -17.68 4.92
CA ILE A 176 -4.05 -16.86 5.38
C ILE A 176 -4.79 -16.22 4.19
N THR A 177 -4.07 -15.90 3.12
CA THR A 177 -4.64 -15.28 1.91
C THR A 177 -4.21 -16.12 0.70
N PRO A 178 -4.87 -17.27 0.46
CA PRO A 178 -4.46 -18.23 -0.58
C PRO A 178 -4.60 -17.67 -2.00
N GLU A 179 -5.49 -16.72 -2.22
CA GLU A 179 -5.66 -16.04 -3.50
C GLU A 179 -5.21 -14.58 -3.38
N ALA A 180 -3.95 -14.32 -3.64
CA ALA A 180 -3.39 -12.99 -3.56
C ALA A 180 -2.54 -12.64 -4.78
N GLN A 181 -2.49 -11.36 -5.06
CA GLN A 181 -1.61 -10.75 -6.06
C GLN A 181 -0.98 -9.50 -5.46
N VAL A 182 0.28 -9.27 -5.75
CA VAL A 182 0.98 -8.04 -5.40
C VAL A 182 1.61 -7.44 -6.65
N MET A 183 1.45 -6.15 -6.83
CA MET A 183 2.17 -5.34 -7.80
C MET A 183 3.04 -4.34 -7.04
N SER A 184 4.28 -4.19 -7.45
CA SER A 184 5.24 -3.27 -6.85
C SER A 184 6.10 -2.62 -7.92
N ASP A 185 6.48 -1.37 -7.70
CA ASP A 185 7.39 -0.64 -8.56
C ASP A 185 8.12 0.43 -7.75
N ILE A 186 9.08 1.06 -8.39
CA ILE A 186 9.88 2.16 -7.85
C ILE A 186 9.69 3.37 -8.75
N ASP A 187 9.32 4.51 -8.16
CA ASP A 187 9.18 5.79 -8.85
C ASP A 187 10.04 6.85 -8.14
N GLY A 188 11.17 7.15 -8.73
CA GLY A 188 12.21 7.98 -8.12
C GLY A 188 12.77 7.33 -6.85
N SER A 189 12.56 7.96 -5.71
CA SER A 189 12.99 7.43 -4.40
C SER A 189 11.90 6.68 -3.64
N LEU A 190 10.71 6.55 -4.22
CA LEU A 190 9.56 5.91 -3.58
C LEU A 190 9.34 4.50 -4.10
N THR A 191 9.43 3.52 -3.23
CA THR A 191 8.96 2.15 -3.47
C THR A 191 7.53 2.01 -3.00
N TRP A 192 6.71 1.34 -3.78
CA TRP A 192 5.34 1.04 -3.40
C TRP A 192 4.98 -0.41 -3.70
N ALA A 193 4.07 -0.98 -2.91
CA ALA A 193 3.51 -2.31 -3.12
C ALA A 193 2.01 -2.32 -2.83
N CYS A 194 1.24 -2.82 -3.80
CA CYS A 194 -0.20 -2.96 -3.78
C CYS A 194 -0.59 -4.44 -3.78
N ALA A 195 -1.04 -4.95 -2.65
CA ALA A 195 -1.56 -6.31 -2.50
C ALA A 195 -3.08 -6.33 -2.63
N HIS A 196 -3.62 -7.34 -3.28
CA HIS A 196 -5.05 -7.51 -3.50
C HIS A 196 -5.48 -8.99 -3.41
N SER A 197 -6.67 -9.24 -2.88
CA SER A 197 -7.29 -10.56 -2.84
C SER A 197 -8.82 -10.44 -3.03
N PRO A 198 -9.41 -11.17 -4.01
CA PRO A 198 -8.77 -11.98 -5.05
C PRO A 198 -7.95 -11.13 -6.05
N ALA A 199 -7.26 -11.79 -7.00
CA ALA A 199 -6.49 -11.11 -8.02
C ALA A 199 -7.37 -10.18 -8.89
N ILE A 200 -6.83 -9.00 -9.24
CA ILE A 200 -7.53 -7.96 -10.00
C ILE A 200 -7.06 -7.91 -11.46
N ALA A 201 -7.93 -7.46 -12.35
CA ALA A 201 -7.58 -7.27 -13.75
C ALA A 201 -6.74 -6.00 -13.99
N ARG A 202 -6.98 -4.93 -13.24
CA ARG A 202 -6.33 -3.63 -13.43
C ARG A 202 -6.10 -2.92 -12.11
N LEU A 203 -4.93 -2.29 -11.98
CA LEU A 203 -4.60 -1.32 -10.94
C LEU A 203 -4.48 0.06 -11.60
N LEU A 204 -5.33 1.00 -11.17
CA LEU A 204 -5.34 2.39 -11.62
C LEU A 204 -4.54 3.22 -10.63
N CYS A 205 -3.44 3.81 -11.08
CA CYS A 205 -2.56 4.63 -10.26
C CYS A 205 -2.86 6.12 -10.48
N TRP A 206 -2.97 6.85 -9.37
CA TRP A 206 -3.34 8.25 -9.32
C TRP A 206 -2.33 9.08 -8.55
N ARG A 207 -2.13 10.31 -8.96
CA ARG A 207 -1.50 11.36 -8.16
C ARG A 207 -2.58 12.34 -7.74
N TYR A 208 -2.58 12.70 -6.46
CA TYR A 208 -3.47 13.72 -5.93
C TYR A 208 -2.69 15.02 -5.66
N SER A 209 -3.31 16.14 -5.94
CA SER A 209 -2.89 17.48 -5.51
C SER A 209 -4.14 18.26 -5.10
N PRO A 210 -4.10 19.03 -4.00
CA PRO A 210 -5.23 19.88 -3.61
C PRO A 210 -5.69 20.85 -4.71
N GLU A 211 -4.76 21.34 -5.54
CA GLU A 211 -5.06 22.32 -6.58
C GLU A 211 -5.71 21.70 -7.83
N SER A 212 -5.28 20.49 -8.20
CA SER A 212 -5.68 19.86 -9.47
C SER A 212 -6.51 18.58 -9.30
N GLY A 213 -6.73 18.15 -8.06
CA GLY A 213 -7.43 16.90 -7.77
C GLY A 213 -6.65 15.64 -8.21
N PHE A 214 -7.36 14.63 -8.69
CA PHE A 214 -6.77 13.37 -9.12
C PHE A 214 -6.35 13.40 -10.59
N THR A 215 -5.09 13.07 -10.83
CA THR A 215 -4.54 12.82 -12.17
C THR A 215 -4.13 11.37 -12.28
N ARG A 216 -4.66 10.65 -13.27
CA ARG A 216 -4.26 9.26 -13.53
C ARG A 216 -2.87 9.23 -14.13
N THR A 217 -1.93 8.58 -13.43
CA THR A 217 -0.54 8.47 -13.86
C THR A 217 -0.26 7.20 -14.65
N GLN A 218 -0.94 6.10 -14.27
CA GLN A 218 -0.67 4.80 -14.86
C GLN A 218 -1.88 3.88 -14.74
N THR A 219 -2.01 2.94 -15.68
CA THR A 219 -2.91 1.80 -15.58
C THR A 219 -2.08 0.53 -15.76
N LEU A 220 -2.02 -0.28 -14.72
CA LEU A 220 -1.32 -1.57 -14.75
C LEU A 220 -2.34 -2.68 -14.99
N SER A 221 -2.09 -3.48 -16.00
CA SER A 221 -2.90 -4.65 -16.35
C SER A 221 -2.15 -5.94 -16.03
N ILE A 222 -2.89 -6.99 -15.67
CA ILE A 222 -2.29 -8.31 -15.45
C ILE A 222 -1.59 -8.83 -16.72
N GLN A 223 -2.09 -8.47 -17.90
CA GLN A 223 -1.64 -8.99 -19.18
C GLN A 223 -0.50 -8.19 -19.82
N GLN A 224 -0.29 -6.94 -19.40
CA GLN A 224 0.74 -6.08 -19.94
C GLN A 224 1.95 -6.03 -18.99
N GLN A 225 3.14 -6.27 -19.51
CA GLN A 225 4.35 -5.95 -18.78
C GLN A 225 4.55 -4.42 -18.78
N PRO A 226 4.66 -3.78 -17.64
CA PRO A 226 4.99 -2.37 -17.57
C PRO A 226 6.40 -2.13 -18.10
N HIS A 227 6.65 -0.92 -18.58
CA HIS A 227 7.95 -0.51 -19.11
C HIS A 227 9.00 -0.23 -18.03
N SER A 228 8.63 -0.30 -16.74
CA SER A 228 9.58 -0.08 -15.63
C SER A 228 10.49 -1.29 -15.43
N PRO A 229 11.82 -1.11 -15.35
CA PRO A 229 12.75 -2.19 -15.05
C PRO A 229 12.63 -2.71 -13.60
N HIS A 230 12.02 -1.93 -12.70
CA HIS A 230 11.82 -2.27 -11.29
C HIS A 230 10.46 -2.90 -11.00
N PHE A 231 9.61 -3.01 -12.01
CA PHE A 231 8.27 -3.57 -11.78
C PHE A 231 8.34 -5.04 -11.39
N MET A 232 7.71 -5.36 -10.26
CA MET A 232 7.57 -6.73 -9.77
C MET A 232 6.10 -7.10 -9.64
N LYS A 233 5.78 -8.32 -10.00
CA LYS A 233 4.45 -8.90 -9.82
C LYS A 233 4.58 -10.26 -9.17
N PHE A 234 3.83 -10.45 -8.10
CA PHE A 234 3.70 -11.74 -7.44
C PHE A 234 2.26 -12.22 -7.48
N THR A 235 2.09 -13.51 -7.62
CA THR A 235 0.76 -14.15 -7.60
C THR A 235 0.80 -15.52 -6.96
N SER A 236 -0.24 -15.84 -6.21
CA SER A 236 -0.47 -17.19 -5.68
C SER A 236 -1.23 -18.09 -6.66
N LEU A 237 -1.83 -17.50 -7.71
CA LEU A 237 -2.58 -18.25 -8.72
C LEU A 237 -1.64 -19.18 -9.49
N PRO A 238 -2.10 -20.36 -9.91
CA PRO A 238 -1.34 -21.22 -10.81
C PRO A 238 -1.03 -20.49 -12.12
N PRO A 239 0.04 -20.85 -12.85
CA PRO A 239 0.31 -20.28 -14.15
C PRO A 239 -0.89 -20.55 -15.07
N ALA A 240 -1.25 -19.55 -15.88
CA ALA A 240 -2.26 -19.74 -16.93
C ALA A 240 -1.78 -20.88 -17.86
N LYS A 241 -2.68 -21.84 -18.10
CA LYS A 241 -2.42 -22.94 -19.05
C LYS A 241 -2.43 -22.42 -20.47
#